data_92f6d1bc1f45f4c4a196c17cb148de68
#
_entry.id   92f6d1bc1f45f4c4a196c17cb148de68
#
_cell.length_a   1.000
_cell.length_b   1.000
_cell.length_c   1.000
_cell.angle_alpha   90.00
_cell.angle_beta   90.00
_cell.angle_gamma   90.00
#
_symmetry.space_group_name_H-M   'P 1'
#
loop_
_entity.id
_entity.type
_entity.pdbx_description
1 polymer ?
#
loop_
_entity_poly.entity_id
_entity_poly.type
_entity_poly.pdbx_seq_one_letter_code
_entity_poly.pdbx_strand_id
1 'polypeptide(L)'
;DLLISEGTYDGLKDSSQYMIRLVDMRKVRGRSLLVRLYEVFDEEYEDLREFKKENLELFELAVKSFHASEFDDARSQFERLASMGVEDSLVELYLERLKHIAEYGDDAPIDEHF
;
A
#
# COMPACT_ATOMS: atom_id res chain seq x y z
N ASP A 1 0.77 1.85 13.62
CA ASP A 1 1.42 1.77 12.29
C ASP A 1 2.37 2.93 12.11
N LEU A 2 3.62 2.62 11.79
CA LEU A 2 4.62 3.65 11.53
C LEU A 2 4.81 3.81 10.03
N LEU A 3 4.53 5.02 9.52
CA LEU A 3 4.76 5.34 8.13
C LEU A 3 6.03 6.17 8.00
N ILE A 4 6.86 5.85 7.02
CA ILE A 4 8.06 6.61 6.73
C ILE A 4 8.10 7.01 5.25
N SER A 5 8.77 8.13 4.98
CA SER A 5 8.95 8.61 3.62
C SER A 5 10.06 7.86 2.89
N GLU A 6 10.09 8.01 1.57
CA GLU A 6 11.16 7.47 0.74
C GLU A 6 12.54 7.96 1.21
N GLY A 7 12.65 9.24 1.57
CA GLY A 7 13.91 9.78 2.06
C GLY A 7 14.38 9.09 3.33
N THR A 8 13.47 8.83 4.27
CA THR A 8 13.81 8.10 5.49
C THR A 8 14.20 6.65 5.17
N TYR A 9 13.45 6.00 4.27
CA TYR A 9 13.75 4.64 3.84
C TYR A 9 15.16 4.53 3.23
N ASP A 10 15.49 5.46 2.34
CA ASP A 10 16.80 5.47 1.68
C ASP A 10 17.94 5.77 2.65
N GLY A 11 17.65 6.47 3.74
CA GLY A 11 18.63 6.79 4.78
C GLY A 11 18.93 5.65 5.73
N LEU A 12 18.19 4.55 5.69
CA LEU A 12 18.47 3.40 6.54
C LEU A 12 19.69 2.66 6.02
N LYS A 13 20.61 2.33 6.94
CA LYS A 13 21.86 1.65 6.57
C LYS A 13 21.62 0.29 5.95
N ASP A 14 20.65 -0.43 6.49
CA ASP A 14 20.30 -1.75 6.01
C ASP A 14 18.81 -1.94 6.22
N SER A 15 18.04 -1.62 5.18
CA SER A 15 16.59 -1.71 5.24
C SER A 15 16.10 -3.14 5.40
N SER A 16 16.94 -4.14 5.09
CA SER A 16 16.57 -5.54 5.27
C SER A 16 16.45 -5.94 6.74
N GLN A 17 16.98 -5.15 7.67
CA GLN A 17 16.84 -5.38 9.11
C GLN A 17 15.42 -5.05 9.61
N TYR A 18 14.66 -4.33 8.81
CA TYR A 18 13.31 -3.88 9.19
C TYR A 18 12.28 -4.56 8.30
N MET A 19 11.12 -4.82 8.87
CA MET A 19 9.97 -5.30 8.10
C MET A 19 9.24 -4.08 7.56
N ILE A 20 9.46 -3.79 6.27
CA ILE A 20 9.00 -2.57 5.61
C ILE A 20 8.32 -2.95 4.31
N ARG A 21 7.17 -2.31 4.04
CA ARG A 21 6.49 -2.48 2.75
C ARG A 21 6.07 -1.14 2.16
N LEU A 22 6.10 -1.04 0.84
CA LEU A 22 5.58 0.12 0.11
C LEU A 22 4.06 0.14 0.25
N VAL A 23 3.51 1.25 0.75
CA VAL A 23 2.06 1.34 1.00
C VAL A 23 1.37 2.43 0.19
N ASP A 24 2.10 3.40 -0.34
CA ASP A 24 1.50 4.46 -1.13
C ASP A 24 2.52 5.12 -2.04
N MET A 25 2.02 5.76 -3.08
CA MET A 25 2.83 6.57 -4.00
C MET A 25 2.03 7.83 -4.28
N ARG A 26 2.63 9.00 -4.00
CA ARG A 26 1.94 10.28 -4.16
C ARG A 26 2.75 11.24 -5.01
N LYS A 27 2.07 12.00 -5.85
CA LYS A 27 2.69 13.10 -6.57
C LYS A 27 2.71 14.33 -5.67
N VAL A 28 3.87 14.98 -5.60
CA VAL A 28 3.98 16.26 -4.91
C VAL A 28 3.31 17.31 -5.76
N ARG A 29 2.38 18.08 -5.18
CA ARG A 29 1.58 19.08 -5.87
C ARG A 29 2.48 20.11 -6.54
N GLY A 30 2.23 20.36 -7.83
CA GLY A 30 3.00 21.32 -8.61
C GLY A 30 4.35 20.83 -9.08
N ARG A 31 4.67 19.56 -8.87
CA ARG A 31 5.95 18.95 -9.28
C ARG A 31 5.71 17.62 -9.97
N SER A 32 6.67 17.22 -10.79
CA SER A 32 6.67 15.90 -11.43
C SER A 32 7.20 14.81 -10.50
N LEU A 33 7.43 15.14 -9.23
CA LEU A 33 8.08 14.26 -8.29
C LEU A 33 7.07 13.28 -7.68
N LEU A 34 7.39 12.00 -7.75
CA LEU A 34 6.63 10.93 -7.11
C LEU A 34 7.28 10.58 -5.79
N VAL A 35 6.51 10.65 -4.70
CA VAL A 35 6.99 10.29 -3.36
C VAL A 35 6.39 8.96 -2.96
N ARG A 36 7.25 8.04 -2.51
CA ARG A 36 6.83 6.74 -2.00
C ARG A 36 6.74 6.79 -0.48
N LEU A 37 5.71 6.14 0.05
CA LEU A 37 5.50 5.99 1.49
C LEU A 37 5.60 4.52 1.86
N TYR A 38 6.27 4.25 2.97
CA TYR A 38 6.49 2.89 3.45
C TYR A 38 5.94 2.71 4.85
N GLU A 39 5.50 1.50 5.15
CA GLU A 39 5.06 1.11 6.49
C GLU A 39 6.11 0.22 7.13
N VAL A 40 6.48 0.54 8.37
CA VAL A 40 7.32 -0.32 9.19
C VAL A 40 6.39 -1.18 10.06
N PHE A 41 6.48 -2.49 9.95
CA PHE A 41 5.51 -3.39 10.59
C PHE A 41 6.13 -4.43 11.53
N ASP A 42 7.39 -4.31 11.88
CA ASP A 42 8.08 -5.29 12.73
C ASP A 42 7.55 -5.33 14.17
N GLU A 43 6.81 -4.32 14.61
CA GLU A 43 6.20 -4.27 15.94
C GLU A 43 4.72 -4.67 15.96
N GLU A 44 4.18 -5.12 14.84
CA GLU A 44 2.80 -5.59 14.77
C GLU A 44 2.65 -6.93 15.51
N TYR A 45 1.41 -7.30 15.81
CA TYR A 45 1.12 -8.63 16.33
C TYR A 45 1.64 -9.71 15.38
N GLU A 46 2.06 -10.84 15.93
CA GLU A 46 2.73 -11.89 15.17
C GLU A 46 1.98 -12.33 13.92
N ASP A 47 0.68 -12.57 14.03
CA ASP A 47 -0.13 -13.04 12.89
C ASP A 47 -0.14 -12.02 11.75
N LEU A 48 -0.34 -10.76 12.08
CA LEU A 48 -0.37 -9.67 11.09
C LEU A 48 1.01 -9.44 10.50
N ARG A 49 2.04 -9.46 11.33
CA ARG A 49 3.42 -9.29 10.90
C ARG A 49 3.83 -10.39 9.93
N GLU A 50 3.54 -11.65 10.25
CA GLU A 50 3.87 -12.77 9.38
C GLU A 50 3.08 -12.72 8.07
N PHE A 51 1.80 -12.33 8.14
CA PHE A 51 0.99 -12.13 6.94
C PHE A 51 1.61 -11.08 6.01
N LYS A 52 1.99 -9.93 6.56
CA LYS A 52 2.60 -8.85 5.77
C LYS A 52 3.93 -9.29 5.17
N LYS A 53 4.73 -10.03 5.92
CA LYS A 53 6.02 -10.53 5.47
C LYS A 53 5.88 -11.57 4.36
N GLU A 54 4.99 -12.53 4.53
CA GLU A 54 4.77 -13.59 3.55
C GLU A 54 4.16 -13.08 2.25
N ASN A 55 3.37 -12.02 2.32
CA ASN A 55 2.64 -11.48 1.18
C ASN A 55 3.19 -10.12 0.73
N LEU A 56 4.43 -9.81 1.08
CA LEU A 56 5.04 -8.53 0.77
C LEU A 56 5.04 -8.23 -0.72
N GLU A 57 5.47 -9.19 -1.54
CA GLU A 57 5.54 -8.99 -2.99
C GLU A 57 4.17 -8.76 -3.61
N LEU A 58 3.18 -9.55 -3.19
CA LEU A 58 1.82 -9.39 -3.71
C LEU A 58 1.23 -8.05 -3.31
N PHE A 59 1.41 -7.64 -2.05
CA PHE A 59 0.91 -6.36 -1.59
C PHE A 59 1.54 -5.19 -2.35
N GLU A 60 2.85 -5.20 -2.49
CA GLU A 60 3.55 -4.12 -3.20
C GLU A 60 3.20 -4.09 -4.69
N LEU A 61 3.01 -5.26 -5.30
CA LEU A 61 2.54 -5.33 -6.68
C LEU A 61 1.14 -4.71 -6.81
N ALA A 62 0.25 -5.01 -5.87
CA ALA A 62 -1.10 -4.46 -5.86
C ALA A 62 -1.08 -2.93 -5.74
N VAL A 63 -0.24 -2.39 -4.85
CA VAL A 63 -0.07 -0.93 -4.70
C VAL A 63 0.42 -0.31 -6.01
N LYS A 64 1.42 -0.91 -6.63
CA LYS A 64 1.96 -0.42 -7.91
C LYS A 64 0.93 -0.48 -9.02
N SER A 65 0.15 -1.56 -9.10
CA SER A 65 -0.94 -1.69 -10.08
C SER A 65 -1.98 -0.60 -9.90
N PHE A 66 -2.37 -0.33 -8.65
CA PHE A 66 -3.32 0.74 -8.35
C PHE A 66 -2.81 2.10 -8.85
N HIS A 67 -1.56 2.43 -8.54
CA HIS A 67 -1.00 3.74 -8.91
C HIS A 67 -0.65 3.84 -10.40
N ALA A 68 -0.58 2.71 -11.09
CA ALA A 68 -0.44 2.67 -12.55
C ALA A 68 -1.79 2.71 -13.26
N SER A 69 -2.89 2.87 -12.52
CA SER A 69 -4.27 2.85 -13.02
C SER A 69 -4.69 1.50 -13.61
N GLU A 70 -3.99 0.45 -13.24
CA GLU A 70 -4.34 -0.93 -13.60
C GLU A 70 -5.31 -1.48 -12.56
N PHE A 71 -6.53 -0.93 -12.56
CA PHE A 71 -7.48 -1.13 -11.47
C PHE A 71 -8.06 -2.55 -11.39
N ASP A 72 -8.23 -3.22 -12.53
CA ASP A 72 -8.72 -4.60 -12.52
C ASP A 72 -7.67 -5.53 -11.90
N ASP A 73 -6.40 -5.34 -12.24
CA ASP A 73 -5.31 -6.12 -11.65
C ASP A 73 -5.18 -5.82 -10.16
N ALA A 74 -5.21 -4.54 -9.79
CA ALA A 74 -5.12 -4.13 -8.38
C ALA A 74 -6.25 -4.75 -7.56
N ARG A 75 -7.47 -4.72 -8.07
CA ARG A 75 -8.63 -5.31 -7.39
C ARG A 75 -8.42 -6.80 -7.16
N SER A 76 -8.05 -7.52 -8.20
CA SER A 76 -7.81 -8.96 -8.11
C SER A 76 -6.76 -9.28 -7.07
N GLN A 77 -5.67 -8.52 -7.06
CA GLN A 77 -4.56 -8.72 -6.13
C GLN A 77 -4.96 -8.41 -4.68
N PHE A 78 -5.67 -7.29 -4.44
CA PHE A 78 -6.13 -6.96 -3.10
C PHE A 78 -7.22 -7.90 -2.61
N GLU A 79 -8.12 -8.34 -3.48
CA GLU A 79 -9.13 -9.34 -3.12
C GLU A 79 -8.49 -10.67 -2.72
N ARG A 80 -7.43 -11.05 -3.40
CA ARG A 80 -6.68 -12.24 -3.05
C ARG A 80 -6.07 -12.13 -1.66
N LEU A 81 -5.49 -10.96 -1.32
CA LEU A 81 -4.98 -10.70 0.02
C LEU A 81 -6.09 -10.74 1.07
N ALA A 82 -7.22 -10.11 0.77
CA ALA A 82 -8.36 -10.08 1.69
C ALA A 82 -8.93 -11.46 1.97
N SER A 83 -8.84 -12.38 0.99
CA SER A 83 -9.38 -13.74 1.13
C SER A 83 -8.59 -14.63 2.07
N MET A 84 -7.42 -14.17 2.51
CA MET A 84 -6.55 -14.95 3.40
C MET A 84 -6.97 -14.92 4.88
N GLY A 85 -8.00 -14.14 5.21
CA GLY A 85 -8.59 -14.15 6.55
C GLY A 85 -7.87 -13.32 7.60
N VAL A 86 -6.86 -12.55 7.23
CA VAL A 86 -6.17 -11.64 8.13
C VAL A 86 -6.64 -10.22 7.85
N GLU A 87 -7.03 -9.50 8.90
CA GLU A 87 -7.47 -8.11 8.77
C GLU A 87 -6.27 -7.19 8.60
N ASP A 88 -6.15 -6.60 7.42
CA ASP A 88 -5.13 -5.62 7.09
C ASP A 88 -5.86 -4.35 6.65
N SER A 89 -5.78 -3.30 7.46
CA SER A 89 -6.52 -2.06 7.23
C SER A 89 -6.15 -1.39 5.89
N LEU A 90 -4.93 -1.56 5.43
CA LEU A 90 -4.50 -0.97 4.16
C LEU A 90 -5.09 -1.73 2.96
N VAL A 91 -5.19 -3.05 3.05
CA VAL A 91 -5.89 -3.85 2.03
C VAL A 91 -7.34 -3.39 1.93
N GLU A 92 -8.01 -3.23 3.06
CA GLU A 92 -9.40 -2.77 3.11
C GLU A 92 -9.53 -1.36 2.51
N LEU A 93 -8.61 -0.46 2.83
CA LEU A 93 -8.61 0.91 2.32
C LEU A 93 -8.48 0.93 0.79
N TYR A 94 -7.59 0.13 0.23
CA TYR A 94 -7.43 0.07 -1.22
C TYR A 94 -8.66 -0.52 -1.91
N LEU A 95 -9.28 -1.52 -1.31
CA LEU A 95 -10.52 -2.09 -1.85
C LEU A 95 -11.65 -1.07 -1.85
N GLU A 96 -11.75 -0.25 -0.80
CA GLU A 96 -12.71 0.85 -0.76
C GLU A 96 -12.45 1.89 -1.85
N ARG A 97 -11.20 2.25 -2.07
CA ARG A 97 -10.80 3.16 -3.14
C ARG A 97 -11.16 2.60 -4.52
N LEU A 98 -10.90 1.31 -4.73
CA LEU A 98 -11.23 0.65 -5.99
C LEU A 98 -12.73 0.60 -6.22
N LYS A 99 -13.51 0.38 -5.17
CA LYS A 99 -14.97 0.41 -5.24
C LYS A 99 -15.47 1.81 -5.64
N HIS A 100 -14.88 2.84 -5.03
CA HIS A 100 -15.23 4.23 -5.35
C HIS A 100 -14.94 4.55 -6.82
N ILE A 101 -13.79 4.13 -7.32
CA ILE A 101 -13.40 4.32 -8.72
C ILE A 101 -14.37 3.61 -9.66
N ALA A 102 -14.79 2.39 -9.31
CA ALA A 102 -15.73 1.62 -10.12
C ALA A 102 -17.10 2.29 -10.20
N GLU A 103 -17.53 2.95 -9.12
CA GLU A 103 -18.84 3.61 -9.06
C GLU A 103 -18.84 5.01 -9.66
N TYR A 104 -17.75 5.78 -9.45
CA TYR A 104 -17.72 7.22 -9.75
C TYR A 104 -16.64 7.63 -10.74
N GLY A 105 -15.76 6.70 -11.12
CA GLY A 105 -14.66 6.98 -12.03
C GLY A 105 -13.39 7.42 -11.32
N ASP A 106 -12.29 7.35 -12.05
CA ASP A 106 -10.95 7.62 -11.54
C ASP A 106 -10.76 9.07 -11.10
N ASP A 107 -11.47 10.00 -11.74
CA ASP A 107 -11.35 11.44 -11.45
C ASP A 107 -12.19 11.90 -10.26
N ALA A 108 -13.01 11.02 -9.69
CA ALA A 108 -13.86 11.39 -8.58
C ALA A 108 -13.05 11.62 -7.30
N PRO A 109 -13.47 12.58 -6.45
CA PRO A 109 -12.76 12.81 -5.19
C PRO A 109 -12.74 11.55 -4.33
N ILE A 110 -11.56 11.22 -3.83
CA ILE A 110 -11.33 10.11 -2.91
C ILE A 110 -10.78 10.72 -1.62
N ASP A 111 -11.19 10.16 -0.47
CA ASP A 111 -10.61 10.54 0.79
C ASP A 111 -9.16 10.05 0.83
N GLU A 112 -8.22 10.99 0.90
CA GLU A 112 -6.80 10.71 0.80
C GLU A 112 -6.11 10.46 2.15
N HIS A 113 -6.86 10.18 3.18
CA HIS A 113 -6.29 9.91 4.49
C HIS A 113 -5.65 8.53 4.56
N PHE A 114 -4.47 8.54 5.09
CA PHE A 114 -3.74 7.35 5.48
C PHE A 114 -3.52 7.36 6.96
#